data_a8fbc880ed60d207e8f1bc6b334a2374
#
_entry.id   a8fbc880ed60d207e8f1bc6b334a2374
#
_cell.length_a   1.000
_cell.length_b   1.000
_cell.length_c   1.000
_cell.angle_alpha   90.00
_cell.angle_beta   90.00
_cell.angle_gamma   90.00
#
_symmetry.space_group_name_H-M   'P 1'
#
loop_
_entity.id
_entity.type
_entity.pdbx_description
1 polymer ?
#
loop_
_entity_poly.entity_id
_entity_poly.type
_entity_poly.pdbx_seq_one_letter_code
_entity_poly.pdbx_strand_id
1 'polypeptide(L)'
;MEKKEEENENNNNKILINEEKERKKKEKNEKDIEEDNNNKELNNLNEKNEENKKEEEKKLEDIIISKENKYQNPSDHKYNLSIAPMLEITTKHYLHFMRLLTRETLLYSEMININEIINKEDSLDFSLDLEPLCIQFGGSNPENCELAARKVKLKGFKELNINCGCPSKKVSAGNFGAVLMNDPKLVGNCVKKMNDILFSSIKCRLGLNEYNEKFLYDFIDITKNISNCKKYILHSRIAIMGIDTIKNRKIPPLQYDVVEEVNKKYNDLNIVLNGGIKNFDVVREFNSKQIGVMIGREAYDNPWKFRNADSQVFGKVDPKITRKQLIYEYADYCQKYVDEHSEQLSSGLIAEMVKPMTNLFSGEKYNKVFTNKLFDITHGSKDQNKKKELIKKYENISEHLYSCIEAFEKENEEAALSI
;
A
#
# COMPACT_ATOMS: atom_id res chain seq x y z
N MET A 1 74.13 42.94 -40.36
CA MET A 1 72.80 43.32 -39.82
C MET A 1 71.90 42.11 -39.56
N GLU A 2 71.94 41.11 -40.40
CA GLU A 2 71.04 39.88 -40.24
C GLU A 2 71.23 39.08 -38.96
N LYS A 3 72.48 38.95 -38.41
CA LYS A 3 72.68 38.19 -37.17
C LYS A 3 72.07 38.81 -35.85
N LYS A 4 71.86 40.14 -35.88
CA LYS A 4 71.21 40.83 -34.74
C LYS A 4 69.70 40.80 -34.81
N GLU A 5 69.12 40.62 -35.95
CA GLU A 5 67.67 40.48 -36.12
C GLU A 5 67.19 39.05 -35.70
N GLU A 6 67.95 37.99 -36.06
CA GLU A 6 67.67 36.63 -35.64
C GLU A 6 67.79 36.42 -34.12
N GLU A 7 68.78 37.07 -33.46
CA GLU A 7 68.92 37.03 -32.01
C GLU A 7 67.70 37.71 -31.25
N ASN A 8 67.23 38.84 -31.86
CA ASN A 8 66.08 39.55 -31.30
C ASN A 8 64.78 38.79 -31.50
N GLU A 9 64.56 38.15 -32.65
CA GLU A 9 63.38 37.30 -32.90
C GLU A 9 63.36 36.06 -31.95
N ASN A 10 64.52 35.44 -31.76
CA ASN A 10 64.63 34.28 -30.83
C ASN A 10 64.40 34.67 -29.38
N ASN A 11 64.81 35.88 -28.96
CA ASN A 11 64.53 36.35 -27.58
C ASN A 11 63.06 36.72 -27.38
N ASN A 12 62.42 37.36 -28.40
CA ASN A 12 60.97 37.66 -28.31
C ASN A 12 60.11 36.40 -28.32
N ASN A 13 60.46 35.35 -29.06
CA ASN A 13 59.75 34.07 -29.05
C ASN A 13 59.90 33.33 -27.69
N LYS A 14 61.08 33.45 -27.02
CA LYS A 14 61.26 32.89 -25.69
C LYS A 14 60.43 33.63 -24.63
N ILE A 15 60.26 34.93 -24.73
CA ILE A 15 59.44 35.73 -23.82
C ILE A 15 57.95 35.34 -24.00
N LEU A 16 57.48 35.27 -25.24
CA LEU A 16 56.09 34.86 -25.54
C LEU A 16 55.77 33.44 -25.05
N ILE A 17 56.69 32.48 -25.19
CA ILE A 17 56.51 31.10 -24.70
C ILE A 17 56.48 31.06 -23.16
N ASN A 18 57.26 31.90 -22.47
CA ASN A 18 57.22 31.98 -21.03
C ASN A 18 55.93 32.63 -20.49
N GLU A 19 55.45 33.69 -21.14
CA GLU A 19 54.18 34.34 -20.79
C GLU A 19 53.00 33.41 -21.01
N GLU A 20 52.99 32.61 -22.06
CA GLU A 20 51.94 31.61 -22.31
C GLU A 20 51.96 30.46 -21.28
N LYS A 21 53.15 30.06 -20.84
CA LYS A 21 53.29 29.07 -19.75
C LYS A 21 52.82 29.59 -18.40
N GLU A 22 53.11 30.83 -18.08
CA GLU A 22 52.63 31.46 -16.83
C GLU A 22 51.12 31.68 -16.85
N ARG A 23 50.55 32.07 -18.01
CA ARG A 23 49.10 32.20 -18.19
C ARG A 23 48.40 30.87 -18.01
N LYS A 24 48.87 29.79 -18.63
CA LYS A 24 48.31 28.42 -18.45
C LYS A 24 48.43 27.91 -17.00
N LYS A 25 49.50 28.33 -16.32
CA LYS A 25 49.68 27.97 -14.90
C LYS A 25 48.73 28.75 -13.99
N LYS A 26 48.40 29.99 -14.29
CA LYS A 26 47.40 30.79 -13.59
C LYS A 26 45.98 30.25 -13.81
N GLU A 27 45.62 29.95 -15.07
CA GLU A 27 44.31 29.39 -15.41
C GLU A 27 44.08 28.01 -14.79
N LYS A 28 45.16 27.22 -14.62
CA LYS A 28 45.06 25.94 -13.92
C LYS A 28 44.85 26.12 -12.42
N ASN A 29 45.59 27.01 -11.77
CA ASN A 29 45.45 27.31 -10.36
C ASN A 29 44.06 27.90 -10.01
N GLU A 30 43.51 28.74 -10.88
CA GLU A 30 42.17 29.30 -10.70
C GLU A 30 41.08 28.19 -10.78
N LYS A 31 41.21 27.23 -11.70
CA LYS A 31 40.30 26.08 -11.80
C LYS A 31 40.40 25.14 -10.59
N ASP A 32 41.63 24.86 -10.13
CA ASP A 32 41.85 24.00 -8.96
C ASP A 32 41.28 24.65 -7.68
N ILE A 33 41.32 25.99 -7.57
CA ILE A 33 40.70 26.74 -6.45
C ILE A 33 39.16 26.76 -6.56
N GLU A 34 38.59 26.87 -7.75
CA GLU A 34 37.12 26.79 -7.96
C GLU A 34 36.57 25.39 -7.65
N GLU A 35 37.29 24.34 -8.04
CA GLU A 35 36.93 22.94 -7.73
C GLU A 35 36.98 22.64 -6.24
N ASP A 36 37.99 23.13 -5.52
CA ASP A 36 38.15 22.99 -4.07
C ASP A 36 37.05 23.76 -3.29
N ASN A 37 36.64 24.92 -3.77
CA ASN A 37 35.57 25.71 -3.16
C ASN A 37 34.19 25.05 -3.39
N ASN A 38 33.92 24.55 -4.58
CA ASN A 38 32.69 23.82 -4.88
C ASN A 38 32.59 22.53 -4.09
N ASN A 39 33.69 21.79 -3.90
CA ASN A 39 33.72 20.58 -3.05
C ASN A 39 33.50 20.91 -1.56
N LYS A 40 34.01 22.04 -1.06
CA LYS A 40 33.77 22.50 0.30
C LYS A 40 32.30 22.92 0.52
N GLU A 41 31.69 23.61 -0.45
CA GLU A 41 30.25 23.95 -0.37
C GLU A 41 29.36 22.71 -0.42
N LEU A 42 29.71 21.73 -1.26
CA LEU A 42 28.97 20.45 -1.36
C LEU A 42 29.04 19.65 -0.06
N ASN A 43 30.23 19.59 0.56
CA ASN A 43 30.43 18.91 1.85
C ASN A 43 29.68 19.61 2.99
N ASN A 44 29.70 20.94 3.05
CA ASN A 44 28.94 21.72 4.02
C ASN A 44 27.41 21.58 3.85
N LEU A 45 26.93 21.46 2.59
CA LEU A 45 25.52 21.17 2.33
C LEU A 45 25.12 19.74 2.76
N ASN A 46 26.00 18.78 2.52
CA ASN A 46 25.77 17.39 2.95
C ASN A 46 25.79 17.25 4.49
N GLU A 47 26.72 17.90 5.17
CA GLU A 47 26.74 17.92 6.64
C GLU A 47 25.52 18.59 7.24
N LYS A 48 25.05 19.73 6.69
CA LYS A 48 23.81 20.38 7.11
C LYS A 48 22.58 19.52 6.87
N ASN A 49 22.54 18.80 5.76
CA ASN A 49 21.43 17.89 5.44
C ASN A 49 21.43 16.67 6.38
N GLU A 50 22.61 16.16 6.79
CA GLU A 50 22.70 15.10 7.79
C GLU A 50 22.33 15.57 9.21
N GLU A 51 22.70 16.78 9.59
CA GLU A 51 22.31 17.37 10.88
C GLU A 51 20.80 17.62 10.94
N ASN A 52 20.22 18.21 9.91
CA ASN A 52 18.77 18.41 9.82
C ASN A 52 18.01 17.08 9.86
N LYS A 53 18.53 16.05 9.21
CA LYS A 53 17.94 14.71 9.21
C LYS A 53 17.99 14.07 10.61
N LYS A 54 19.09 14.24 11.34
CA LYS A 54 19.23 13.75 12.73
C LYS A 54 18.32 14.52 13.70
N GLU A 55 18.11 15.80 13.47
CA GLU A 55 17.22 16.62 14.30
C GLU A 55 15.75 16.30 14.05
N GLU A 56 15.37 16.03 12.80
CA GLU A 56 14.05 15.51 12.44
C GLU A 56 13.82 14.11 13.02
N GLU A 57 14.80 13.20 12.91
CA GLU A 57 14.74 11.85 13.52
C GLU A 57 14.55 11.92 15.03
N LYS A 58 15.23 12.82 15.71
CA LYS A 58 15.10 13.01 17.18
C LYS A 58 13.75 13.61 17.58
N LYS A 59 13.25 14.63 16.86
CA LYS A 59 11.89 15.17 17.07
C LYS A 59 10.82 14.12 16.86
N LEU A 60 11.04 13.23 15.92
CA LEU A 60 10.16 12.12 15.59
C LEU A 60 10.20 11.03 16.67
N GLU A 61 11.37 10.71 17.24
CA GLU A 61 11.50 9.79 18.38
C GLU A 61 10.77 10.33 19.63
N ASP A 62 10.88 11.62 19.93
CA ASP A 62 10.18 12.25 21.05
C ASP A 62 8.64 12.22 20.89
N ILE A 63 8.13 12.38 19.66
CA ILE A 63 6.69 12.24 19.34
C ILE A 63 6.23 10.79 19.51
N ILE A 64 7.05 9.81 19.12
CA ILE A 64 6.74 8.37 19.28
C ILE A 64 6.63 8.02 20.74
N ILE A 65 7.61 8.41 21.56
CA ILE A 65 7.64 8.15 23.01
C ILE A 65 6.43 8.76 23.72
N SER A 66 5.98 9.94 23.30
CA SER A 66 4.78 10.59 23.86
C SER A 66 3.46 9.90 23.51
N LYS A 67 3.41 9.14 22.41
CA LYS A 67 2.22 8.41 21.94
C LYS A 67 2.18 6.92 22.34
N GLU A 68 3.30 6.33 22.73
CA GLU A 68 3.38 4.89 23.10
C GLU A 68 2.52 4.50 24.30
N ASN A 69 2.17 5.44 25.18
CA ASN A 69 1.40 5.15 26.40
C ASN A 69 -0.10 4.92 26.20
N LYS A 70 -0.62 4.90 24.97
CA LYS A 70 -2.07 4.81 24.72
C LYS A 70 -2.56 3.52 24.04
N TYR A 71 -1.68 2.63 23.56
CA TYR A 71 -2.14 1.52 22.71
C TYR A 71 -1.52 0.18 23.12
N GLN A 72 -2.40 -0.81 23.35
CA GLN A 72 -2.02 -2.21 23.56
C GLN A 72 -1.28 -2.78 22.33
N ASN A 73 -0.38 -3.71 22.59
CA ASN A 73 0.46 -4.33 21.56
C ASN A 73 -0.42 -5.10 20.53
N PRO A 74 -0.30 -4.85 19.19
CA PRO A 74 -1.08 -5.57 18.17
C PRO A 74 -0.92 -7.09 18.20
N SER A 75 0.16 -7.61 18.80
CA SER A 75 0.39 -9.05 18.98
C SER A 75 -0.70 -9.75 19.80
N ASP A 76 -1.42 -9.01 20.65
CA ASP A 76 -2.45 -9.56 21.53
C ASP A 76 -3.84 -9.66 20.87
N HIS A 77 -4.01 -9.02 19.70
CA HIS A 77 -5.25 -9.06 18.94
C HIS A 77 -5.20 -10.19 17.89
N LYS A 78 -5.80 -11.34 18.21
CA LYS A 78 -6.16 -12.33 17.20
C LYS A 78 -7.34 -11.76 16.39
N TYR A 79 -7.04 -11.07 15.31
CA TYR A 79 -8.09 -10.63 14.40
C TYR A 79 -8.71 -11.85 13.74
N ASN A 80 -9.93 -12.13 14.08
CA ASN A 80 -10.66 -13.28 13.57
C ASN A 80 -11.06 -13.11 12.10
N LEU A 81 -11.23 -11.87 11.66
CA LEU A 81 -11.58 -11.49 10.29
C LEU A 81 -10.74 -10.32 9.79
N SER A 82 -10.29 -10.41 8.55
CA SER A 82 -9.62 -9.31 7.86
C SER A 82 -10.03 -9.21 6.39
N ILE A 83 -9.86 -8.01 5.79
CA ILE A 83 -10.02 -7.77 4.36
C ILE A 83 -8.65 -7.75 3.69
N ALA A 84 -8.50 -8.59 2.65
CA ALA A 84 -7.23 -8.80 1.97
C ALA A 84 -6.74 -7.56 1.23
N PRO A 85 -5.41 -7.36 1.15
CA PRO A 85 -4.82 -6.38 0.27
C PRO A 85 -5.12 -6.71 -1.20
N MET A 86 -5.70 -5.75 -1.93
CA MET A 86 -6.10 -5.88 -3.32
C MET A 86 -5.68 -4.63 -4.08
N LEU A 87 -4.73 -4.77 -5.01
CA LEU A 87 -4.20 -3.68 -5.82
C LEU A 87 -5.33 -2.97 -6.58
N GLU A 88 -5.32 -1.64 -6.57
CA GLU A 88 -6.33 -0.77 -7.17
C GLU A 88 -7.76 -0.95 -6.61
N ILE A 89 -7.91 -1.68 -5.49
CA ILE A 89 -9.20 -1.89 -4.82
C ILE A 89 -9.14 -1.38 -3.38
N THR A 90 -8.21 -1.89 -2.55
CA THR A 90 -8.12 -1.49 -1.14
C THR A 90 -7.32 -0.20 -0.97
N THR A 91 -7.72 0.81 -1.76
CA THR A 91 -7.24 2.20 -1.68
C THR A 91 -7.82 2.88 -0.44
N LYS A 92 -7.32 4.06 -0.07
CA LYS A 92 -7.82 4.83 1.07
C LYS A 92 -9.33 5.07 1.02
N HIS A 93 -9.89 5.30 -0.17
CA HIS A 93 -11.32 5.52 -0.36
C HIS A 93 -12.15 4.26 -0.09
N TYR A 94 -11.70 3.09 -0.59
CA TYR A 94 -12.35 1.82 -0.29
C TYR A 94 -12.25 1.45 1.19
N LEU A 95 -11.12 1.69 1.82
CA LEU A 95 -10.92 1.43 3.25
C LEU A 95 -11.84 2.29 4.11
N HIS A 96 -12.02 3.57 3.73
CA HIS A 96 -12.99 4.46 4.39
C HIS A 96 -14.41 3.92 4.27
N PHE A 97 -14.83 3.57 3.05
CA PHE A 97 -16.15 2.98 2.80
C PHE A 97 -16.38 1.71 3.64
N MET A 98 -15.40 0.82 3.71
CA MET A 98 -15.51 -0.41 4.51
C MET A 98 -15.54 -0.14 6.01
N ARG A 99 -14.85 0.89 6.50
CA ARG A 99 -14.86 1.26 7.92
C ARG A 99 -16.23 1.79 8.39
N LEU A 100 -17.02 2.37 7.50
CA LEU A 100 -18.42 2.69 7.79
C LEU A 100 -19.30 1.44 8.00
N LEU A 101 -18.93 0.31 7.38
CA LEU A 101 -19.66 -0.97 7.48
C LEU A 101 -19.20 -1.85 8.64
N THR A 102 -17.96 -1.79 9.07
CA THR A 102 -17.39 -2.63 10.14
C THR A 102 -16.30 -1.90 10.91
N ARG A 103 -16.34 -1.95 12.23
CA ARG A 103 -15.37 -1.30 13.11
C ARG A 103 -14.26 -2.23 13.56
N GLU A 104 -14.56 -3.54 13.67
CA GLU A 104 -13.66 -4.54 14.25
C GLU A 104 -12.80 -5.27 13.20
N THR A 105 -13.26 -5.34 11.94
CA THR A 105 -12.52 -6.04 10.88
C THR A 105 -11.17 -5.36 10.60
N LEU A 106 -10.08 -6.14 10.65
CA LEU A 106 -8.76 -5.65 10.26
C LEU A 106 -8.72 -5.38 8.75
N LEU A 107 -8.47 -4.16 8.39
CA LEU A 107 -8.30 -3.76 6.99
C LEU A 107 -6.82 -3.86 6.59
N TYR A 108 -6.58 -4.13 5.30
CA TYR A 108 -5.24 -4.08 4.71
C TYR A 108 -5.24 -3.04 3.59
N SER A 109 -4.22 -2.20 3.55
CA SER A 109 -3.97 -1.36 2.38
C SER A 109 -3.72 -2.23 1.15
N GLU A 110 -3.82 -1.68 -0.04
CA GLU A 110 -3.21 -2.31 -1.20
C GLU A 110 -1.68 -2.42 -1.02
N MET A 111 -1.05 -3.22 -1.89
CA MET A 111 0.40 -3.38 -1.85
C MET A 111 1.08 -2.10 -2.34
N ILE A 112 1.76 -1.39 -1.45
CA ILE A 112 2.52 -0.18 -1.74
C ILE A 112 3.99 -0.57 -1.94
N ASN A 113 4.60 -0.07 -3.01
CA ASN A 113 6.02 -0.31 -3.25
C ASN A 113 6.86 0.42 -2.19
N ILE A 114 7.82 -0.29 -1.57
CA ILE A 114 8.64 0.29 -0.49
C ILE A 114 9.40 1.56 -0.94
N ASN A 115 9.81 1.64 -2.22
CA ASN A 115 10.44 2.84 -2.75
C ASN A 115 9.45 4.02 -2.88
N GLU A 116 8.16 3.76 -3.08
CA GLU A 116 7.12 4.79 -3.02
C GLU A 116 6.99 5.34 -1.62
N ILE A 117 6.94 4.46 -0.60
CA ILE A 117 6.86 4.88 0.80
C ILE A 117 8.06 5.74 1.20
N ILE A 118 9.26 5.38 0.73
CA ILE A 118 10.48 6.12 1.06
C ILE A 118 10.52 7.49 0.37
N ASN A 119 10.08 7.59 -0.89
CA ASN A 119 10.32 8.76 -1.72
C ASN A 119 9.12 9.69 -1.92
N LYS A 120 7.89 9.24 -1.56
CA LYS A 120 6.67 10.04 -1.70
C LYS A 120 6.00 10.23 -0.35
N GLU A 121 5.75 11.47 0.05
CA GLU A 121 5.10 11.80 1.33
C GLU A 121 3.64 11.36 1.39
N ASP A 122 2.93 11.43 0.28
CA ASP A 122 1.51 11.08 0.14
C ASP A 122 1.24 9.58 -0.03
N SER A 123 2.28 8.75 -0.15
CA SER A 123 2.14 7.29 -0.29
C SER A 123 1.45 6.60 0.90
N LEU A 124 1.46 7.24 2.06
CA LEU A 124 0.84 6.80 3.32
C LEU A 124 -0.29 7.75 3.76
N ASP A 125 -0.99 8.35 2.80
CA ASP A 125 -2.14 9.23 3.06
C ASP A 125 -3.39 8.39 3.41
N PHE A 126 -3.33 7.73 4.57
CA PHE A 126 -4.45 7.01 5.18
C PHE A 126 -4.81 7.68 6.52
N SER A 127 -6.11 7.86 6.77
CA SER A 127 -6.57 8.35 8.07
C SER A 127 -6.35 7.30 9.17
N LEU A 128 -5.98 7.74 10.36
CA LEU A 128 -5.90 6.86 11.54
C LEU A 128 -7.28 6.38 12.04
N ASP A 129 -8.37 7.00 11.58
CA ASP A 129 -9.73 6.54 11.84
C ASP A 129 -10.05 5.21 11.14
N LEU A 130 -9.17 4.78 10.20
CA LEU A 130 -9.26 3.48 9.53
C LEU A 130 -8.75 2.31 10.37
N GLU A 131 -8.18 2.55 11.55
CA GLU A 131 -7.74 1.49 12.45
C GLU A 131 -8.92 0.57 12.89
N PRO A 132 -8.68 -0.77 13.01
CA PRO A 132 -7.41 -1.46 12.81
C PRO A 132 -7.02 -1.60 11.32
N LEU A 133 -5.85 -1.10 10.97
CA LEU A 133 -5.31 -1.08 9.60
C LEU A 133 -3.88 -1.61 9.56
N CYS A 134 -3.62 -2.53 8.62
CA CYS A 134 -2.29 -3.04 8.31
C CYS A 134 -1.80 -2.49 6.96
N ILE A 135 -0.62 -1.90 6.92
CA ILE A 135 0.01 -1.41 5.69
C ILE A 135 0.79 -2.56 5.03
N GLN A 136 0.46 -2.91 3.77
CA GLN A 136 1.18 -3.96 3.06
C GLN A 136 2.29 -3.41 2.16
N PHE A 137 3.49 -3.99 2.30
CA PHE A 137 4.68 -3.66 1.52
C PHE A 137 4.89 -4.60 0.34
N GLY A 138 5.40 -4.03 -0.76
CA GLY A 138 6.00 -4.74 -1.87
C GLY A 138 7.46 -4.32 -2.05
N GLY A 139 8.40 -5.19 -1.72
CA GLY A 139 9.84 -4.95 -1.82
C GLY A 139 10.65 -6.10 -1.24
N SER A 140 11.98 -6.03 -1.39
CA SER A 140 12.90 -7.12 -1.03
C SER A 140 14.26 -6.66 -0.49
N ASN A 141 14.46 -5.35 -0.27
CA ASN A 141 15.68 -4.84 0.34
C ASN A 141 15.45 -4.61 1.84
N PRO A 142 16.22 -5.26 2.75
CA PRO A 142 16.01 -5.16 4.19
C PRO A 142 16.16 -3.73 4.75
N GLU A 143 17.12 -2.95 4.27
CA GLU A 143 17.36 -1.58 4.71
C GLU A 143 16.19 -0.67 4.31
N ASN A 144 15.69 -0.82 3.09
CA ASN A 144 14.51 -0.09 2.64
C ASN A 144 13.24 -0.53 3.40
N CYS A 145 13.15 -1.82 3.79
CA CYS A 145 12.05 -2.30 4.64
C CYS A 145 12.07 -1.60 6.01
N GLU A 146 13.26 -1.42 6.60
CA GLU A 146 13.41 -0.68 7.86
C GLU A 146 13.00 0.78 7.72
N LEU A 147 13.50 1.49 6.68
CA LEU A 147 13.16 2.90 6.43
C LEU A 147 11.65 3.09 6.21
N ALA A 148 11.03 2.21 5.40
CA ALA A 148 9.59 2.25 5.19
C ALA A 148 8.81 1.96 6.48
N ALA A 149 9.25 0.99 7.30
CA ALA A 149 8.63 0.68 8.58
C ALA A 149 8.68 1.87 9.55
N ARG A 150 9.81 2.59 9.61
CA ARG A 150 9.92 3.83 10.40
C ARG A 150 8.91 4.87 9.95
N LYS A 151 8.78 5.11 8.64
CA LYS A 151 7.79 6.06 8.10
C LYS A 151 6.35 5.67 8.45
N VAL A 152 6.01 4.38 8.36
CA VAL A 152 4.67 3.89 8.74
C VAL A 152 4.41 4.08 10.24
N LYS A 153 5.39 3.79 11.09
CA LYS A 153 5.30 4.04 12.54
C LYS A 153 5.08 5.52 12.84
N LEU A 154 5.80 6.41 12.16
CA LEU A 154 5.69 7.86 12.31
C LEU A 154 4.31 8.40 11.94
N LYS A 155 3.65 7.83 10.94
CA LYS A 155 2.26 8.13 10.58
C LYS A 155 1.26 7.61 11.63
N GLY A 156 1.70 6.79 12.61
CA GLY A 156 0.87 6.29 13.72
C GLY A 156 0.27 4.90 13.48
N PHE A 157 0.56 4.22 12.37
CA PHE A 157 0.10 2.86 12.12
C PHE A 157 0.86 1.83 12.95
N LYS A 158 0.23 0.67 13.20
CA LYS A 158 0.71 -0.30 14.20
C LYS A 158 1.10 -1.65 13.61
N GLU A 159 0.65 -1.99 12.41
CA GLU A 159 0.88 -3.30 11.79
C GLU A 159 1.38 -3.18 10.36
N LEU A 160 2.35 -4.02 10.02
CA LEU A 160 2.93 -4.15 8.70
C LEU A 160 2.73 -5.55 8.14
N ASN A 161 2.73 -5.64 6.82
CA ASN A 161 2.70 -6.92 6.11
C ASN A 161 3.62 -6.88 4.89
N ILE A 162 4.41 -7.94 4.68
CA ILE A 162 5.18 -8.11 3.45
C ILE A 162 4.45 -9.04 2.49
N ASN A 163 4.40 -8.65 1.22
CA ASN A 163 3.80 -9.46 0.17
C ASN A 163 4.80 -10.48 -0.40
N CYS A 164 4.57 -11.75 -0.09
CA CYS A 164 5.28 -12.91 -0.67
C CYS A 164 4.33 -13.82 -1.46
N GLY A 165 3.20 -13.30 -1.99
CA GLY A 165 2.18 -14.14 -2.62
C GLY A 165 1.65 -13.68 -3.98
N CYS A 166 1.98 -12.45 -4.43
CA CYS A 166 1.52 -11.92 -5.72
C CYS A 166 2.31 -12.53 -6.88
N PRO A 167 1.66 -13.25 -7.82
CA PRO A 167 2.36 -13.90 -8.96
C PRO A 167 2.43 -12.99 -10.21
N SER A 168 2.10 -11.71 -10.10
CA SER A 168 2.10 -10.77 -11.22
C SER A 168 3.49 -10.65 -11.85
N LYS A 169 3.58 -10.66 -13.18
CA LYS A 169 4.83 -10.47 -13.92
C LYS A 169 5.51 -9.14 -13.56
N LYS A 170 4.75 -8.05 -13.40
CA LYS A 170 5.27 -6.74 -13.01
C LYS A 170 5.91 -6.78 -11.61
N VAL A 171 5.27 -7.48 -10.68
CA VAL A 171 5.75 -7.66 -9.30
C VAL A 171 6.99 -8.55 -9.29
N SER A 172 6.97 -9.66 -10.01
CA SER A 172 8.12 -10.57 -10.11
C SER A 172 9.34 -9.92 -10.78
N ALA A 173 9.14 -9.06 -11.78
CA ALA A 173 10.21 -8.29 -12.41
C ALA A 173 10.86 -7.28 -11.44
N GLY A 174 10.12 -6.80 -10.45
CA GLY A 174 10.62 -5.97 -9.35
C GLY A 174 11.28 -6.77 -8.21
N ASN A 175 11.45 -8.08 -8.39
CA ASN A 175 12.03 -9.00 -7.41
C ASN A 175 11.30 -9.01 -6.04
N PHE A 176 9.95 -8.93 -6.06
CA PHE A 176 9.11 -9.06 -4.86
C PHE A 176 7.82 -9.86 -5.17
N GLY A 177 6.95 -10.07 -4.19
CA GLY A 177 5.78 -10.91 -4.33
C GLY A 177 6.10 -12.40 -4.22
N ALA A 178 5.43 -13.25 -5.02
CA ALA A 178 5.53 -14.72 -4.89
C ALA A 178 6.94 -15.26 -5.09
N VAL A 179 7.76 -14.63 -5.93
CA VAL A 179 9.15 -15.06 -6.18
C VAL A 179 10.01 -15.07 -4.92
N LEU A 180 9.68 -14.22 -3.93
CA LEU A 180 10.39 -14.17 -2.64
C LEU A 180 10.30 -15.46 -1.84
N MET A 181 9.32 -16.32 -2.11
CA MET A 181 9.26 -17.63 -1.45
C MET A 181 10.46 -18.53 -1.77
N ASN A 182 11.21 -18.26 -2.86
CA ASN A 182 12.45 -18.97 -3.19
C ASN A 182 13.65 -18.52 -2.33
N ASP A 183 13.55 -17.37 -1.66
CA ASP A 183 14.62 -16.85 -0.78
C ASP A 183 14.06 -16.51 0.62
N PRO A 184 13.77 -17.53 1.44
CA PRO A 184 13.23 -17.32 2.77
C PRO A 184 14.20 -16.61 3.71
N LYS A 185 15.52 -16.64 3.45
CA LYS A 185 16.51 -15.90 4.24
C LYS A 185 16.38 -14.40 4.00
N LEU A 186 16.24 -13.98 2.75
CA LEU A 186 16.01 -12.59 2.39
C LEU A 186 14.70 -12.07 3.01
N VAL A 187 13.61 -12.84 2.89
CA VAL A 187 12.32 -12.49 3.53
C VAL A 187 12.47 -12.38 5.04
N GLY A 188 13.17 -13.33 5.67
CA GLY A 188 13.44 -13.29 7.11
C GLY A 188 14.18 -12.03 7.53
N ASN A 189 15.20 -11.61 6.77
CA ASN A 189 15.94 -10.39 7.04
C ASN A 189 15.09 -9.12 6.87
N CYS A 190 14.27 -9.04 5.81
CA CYS A 190 13.33 -7.94 5.62
C CYS A 190 12.37 -7.83 6.81
N VAL A 191 11.72 -8.94 7.18
CA VAL A 191 10.74 -8.97 8.27
C VAL A 191 11.39 -8.71 9.62
N LYS A 192 12.64 -9.15 9.86
CA LYS A 192 13.38 -8.81 11.06
C LYS A 192 13.50 -7.30 11.21
N LYS A 193 13.98 -6.62 10.18
CA LYS A 193 14.11 -5.16 10.14
C LYS A 193 12.78 -4.44 10.36
N MET A 194 11.70 -4.97 9.81
CA MET A 194 10.35 -4.45 10.04
C MET A 194 9.89 -4.68 11.47
N ASN A 195 10.07 -5.90 12.03
CA ASN A 195 9.66 -6.27 13.39
C ASN A 195 10.42 -5.51 14.49
N ASP A 196 11.66 -5.10 14.23
CA ASP A 196 12.43 -4.25 15.15
C ASP A 196 11.77 -2.85 15.32
N ILE A 197 10.85 -2.47 14.42
CA ILE A 197 10.15 -1.17 14.40
C ILE A 197 8.67 -1.31 14.75
N LEU A 198 7.95 -2.23 14.06
CA LEU A 198 6.51 -2.47 14.20
C LEU A 198 6.18 -3.95 14.05
N PHE A 199 5.09 -4.39 14.69
CA PHE A 199 4.55 -5.73 14.47
C PHE A 199 4.36 -6.01 12.98
N SER A 200 4.99 -7.09 12.48
CA SER A 200 5.03 -7.40 11.05
C SER A 200 4.62 -8.83 10.77
N SER A 201 3.96 -9.03 9.66
CA SER A 201 3.40 -10.31 9.20
C SER A 201 3.80 -10.63 7.76
N ILE A 202 3.71 -11.91 7.38
CA ILE A 202 4.01 -12.39 6.03
C ILE A 202 2.72 -12.87 5.38
N LYS A 203 2.44 -12.40 4.13
CA LYS A 203 1.36 -12.94 3.32
C LYS A 203 1.93 -13.70 2.12
N CYS A 204 1.75 -15.03 2.08
CA CYS A 204 2.33 -15.90 1.07
C CYS A 204 1.31 -16.86 0.44
N ARG A 205 1.77 -17.73 -0.44
CA ARG A 205 1.07 -18.87 -1.04
C ARG A 205 1.50 -20.17 -0.37
N LEU A 206 0.90 -21.30 -0.78
CA LEU A 206 1.30 -22.64 -0.30
C LEU A 206 2.50 -23.22 -1.05
N GLY A 207 2.93 -22.57 -2.12
CA GLY A 207 4.07 -22.99 -2.94
C GLY A 207 4.10 -22.27 -4.28
N LEU A 208 5.12 -22.60 -5.08
CA LEU A 208 5.35 -22.05 -6.42
C LEU A 208 5.31 -23.17 -7.46
N ASN A 209 4.50 -22.99 -8.53
CA ASN A 209 4.26 -23.91 -9.63
C ASN A 209 3.67 -25.25 -9.23
N GLU A 210 4.07 -25.82 -8.11
CA GLU A 210 3.56 -27.05 -7.51
C GLU A 210 3.46 -26.91 -5.99
N TYR A 211 2.69 -27.79 -5.35
CA TYR A 211 2.68 -27.91 -3.90
C TYR A 211 3.82 -28.84 -3.48
N ASN A 212 4.63 -28.34 -2.56
CA ASN A 212 5.69 -29.11 -1.92
C ASN A 212 5.68 -28.74 -0.42
N GLU A 213 5.34 -29.73 0.40
CA GLU A 213 5.21 -29.54 1.85
C GLU A 213 6.51 -29.05 2.48
N LYS A 214 7.64 -29.68 2.10
CA LYS A 214 8.96 -29.29 2.63
C LYS A 214 9.30 -27.84 2.27
N PHE A 215 8.98 -27.41 1.04
CA PHE A 215 9.21 -26.03 0.60
C PHE A 215 8.44 -25.04 1.47
N LEU A 216 7.16 -25.32 1.75
CA LEU A 216 6.33 -24.46 2.59
C LEU A 216 6.84 -24.39 4.03
N TYR A 217 7.19 -25.54 4.61
CA TYR A 217 7.70 -25.60 5.97
C TYR A 217 9.07 -24.96 6.11
N ASP A 218 10.01 -25.23 5.18
CA ASP A 218 11.31 -24.55 5.15
C ASP A 218 11.15 -23.03 5.06
N PHE A 219 10.20 -22.54 4.26
CA PHE A 219 9.90 -21.12 4.15
C PHE A 219 9.45 -20.52 5.51
N ILE A 220 8.51 -21.20 6.19
CA ILE A 220 7.99 -20.74 7.50
C ILE A 220 9.10 -20.83 8.56
N ASP A 221 9.81 -21.96 8.66
CA ASP A 221 10.85 -22.20 9.67
C ASP A 221 12.00 -21.19 9.55
N ILE A 222 12.51 -20.97 8.33
CA ILE A 222 13.63 -20.05 8.10
C ILE A 222 13.20 -18.61 8.40
N THR A 223 12.05 -18.17 7.89
CA THR A 223 11.56 -16.80 8.11
C THR A 223 11.25 -16.55 9.58
N LYS A 224 10.58 -17.50 10.26
CA LYS A 224 10.29 -17.44 11.70
C LYS A 224 11.56 -17.34 12.54
N ASN A 225 12.56 -18.19 12.26
CA ASN A 225 13.79 -18.25 13.04
C ASN A 225 14.65 -16.99 12.90
N ILE A 226 14.67 -16.36 11.72
CA ILE A 226 15.42 -15.12 11.47
C ILE A 226 14.71 -13.91 12.05
N SER A 227 13.39 -13.79 11.85
CA SER A 227 12.65 -12.56 12.11
C SER A 227 11.78 -12.58 13.37
N ASN A 228 11.62 -13.74 14.00
CA ASN A 228 10.61 -13.96 15.05
C ASN A 228 9.18 -13.58 14.59
N CYS A 229 8.88 -13.75 13.29
CA CYS A 229 7.55 -13.49 12.75
C CYS A 229 6.50 -14.39 13.42
N LYS A 230 5.42 -13.80 13.91
CA LYS A 230 4.34 -14.50 14.63
C LYS A 230 3.05 -14.65 13.84
N LYS A 231 2.89 -13.99 12.69
CA LYS A 231 1.66 -14.00 11.90
C LYS A 231 1.92 -14.31 10.44
N TYR A 232 1.27 -15.36 9.93
CA TYR A 232 1.34 -15.80 8.54
C TYR A 232 -0.04 -15.84 7.91
N ILE A 233 -0.25 -15.13 6.82
CA ILE A 233 -1.48 -15.16 6.03
C ILE A 233 -1.23 -16.09 4.82
N LEU A 234 -1.85 -17.26 4.81
CA LEU A 234 -1.68 -18.28 3.79
C LEU A 234 -2.82 -18.22 2.77
N HIS A 235 -2.52 -17.75 1.56
CA HIS A 235 -3.48 -17.95 0.47
C HIS A 235 -3.47 -19.42 0.08
N SER A 236 -4.57 -20.12 0.33
CA SER A 236 -4.71 -21.59 0.23
C SER A 236 -4.64 -22.14 -1.19
N ARG A 237 -3.76 -21.59 -2.01
CA ARG A 237 -3.40 -22.01 -3.37
C ARG A 237 -1.91 -21.85 -3.60
N ILE A 238 -1.34 -22.65 -4.45
CA ILE A 238 0.00 -22.37 -5.01
C ILE A 238 -0.04 -21.14 -5.94
N ALA A 239 1.10 -20.55 -6.20
CA ALA A 239 1.29 -19.56 -7.26
C ALA A 239 1.88 -20.23 -8.50
N ILE A 240 1.19 -20.21 -9.63
CA ILE A 240 1.74 -20.64 -10.91
C ILE A 240 2.40 -19.42 -11.56
N MET A 241 3.71 -19.49 -11.71
CA MET A 241 4.48 -18.40 -12.29
C MET A 241 4.25 -18.34 -13.81
N GLY A 242 4.23 -17.13 -14.36
CA GLY A 242 4.07 -16.92 -15.81
C GLY A 242 2.63 -16.80 -16.32
N ILE A 243 1.63 -17.26 -15.57
CA ILE A 243 0.22 -17.01 -15.91
C ILE A 243 -0.31 -15.74 -15.23
N ASP A 244 -1.43 -15.18 -15.73
CA ASP A 244 -2.02 -13.98 -15.18
C ASP A 244 -2.61 -14.20 -13.76
N THR A 245 -2.83 -13.10 -13.04
CA THR A 245 -3.33 -13.14 -11.67
C THR A 245 -4.77 -13.66 -11.56
N ILE A 246 -5.61 -13.52 -12.61
CA ILE A 246 -6.98 -14.01 -12.63
C ILE A 246 -6.97 -15.54 -12.71
N LYS A 247 -6.15 -16.11 -13.62
CA LYS A 247 -5.96 -17.56 -13.74
C LYS A 247 -5.36 -18.14 -12.46
N ASN A 248 -4.39 -17.49 -11.84
CA ASN A 248 -3.81 -17.88 -10.55
C ASN A 248 -4.82 -17.96 -9.39
N ARG A 249 -5.98 -17.30 -9.52
CA ARG A 249 -7.07 -17.35 -8.52
C ARG A 249 -8.15 -18.39 -8.86
N LYS A 250 -8.08 -19.02 -10.02
CA LYS A 250 -9.09 -19.99 -10.51
C LYS A 250 -8.53 -21.39 -10.70
N ILE A 251 -7.36 -21.53 -11.34
CA ILE A 251 -6.80 -22.80 -11.78
C ILE A 251 -6.25 -23.63 -10.62
N PRO A 252 -5.32 -23.12 -9.74
CA PRO A 252 -4.87 -23.94 -8.64
C PRO A 252 -6.02 -24.22 -7.67
N PRO A 253 -6.18 -25.47 -7.17
CA PRO A 253 -7.23 -25.79 -6.21
C PRO A 253 -7.02 -25.08 -4.89
N LEU A 254 -8.11 -24.86 -4.14
CA LEU A 254 -8.05 -24.46 -2.73
C LEU A 254 -7.66 -25.68 -1.89
N GLN A 255 -6.71 -25.50 -0.98
CA GLN A 255 -6.17 -26.51 -0.06
C GLN A 255 -6.26 -25.98 1.37
N TYR A 256 -7.46 -26.00 1.96
CA TYR A 256 -7.69 -25.53 3.33
C TYR A 256 -7.10 -26.50 4.36
N ASP A 257 -7.10 -27.80 4.05
CA ASP A 257 -6.45 -28.87 4.80
C ASP A 257 -4.97 -28.58 5.09
N VAL A 258 -4.22 -28.13 4.10
CA VAL A 258 -2.82 -27.71 4.27
C VAL A 258 -2.68 -26.56 5.28
N VAL A 259 -3.61 -25.59 5.26
CA VAL A 259 -3.58 -24.48 6.21
C VAL A 259 -3.88 -24.96 7.64
N GLU A 260 -4.79 -25.93 7.78
CA GLU A 260 -5.08 -26.56 9.09
C GLU A 260 -3.89 -27.36 9.61
N GLU A 261 -3.16 -28.07 8.73
CA GLU A 261 -1.93 -28.82 9.08
C GLU A 261 -0.82 -27.88 9.53
N VAL A 262 -0.61 -26.76 8.81
CA VAL A 262 0.34 -25.71 9.23
C VAL A 262 -0.05 -25.17 10.62
N ASN A 263 -1.32 -24.87 10.87
CA ASN A 263 -1.77 -24.37 12.17
C ASN A 263 -1.55 -25.38 13.31
N LYS A 264 -1.76 -26.66 13.04
CA LYS A 264 -1.49 -27.74 14.02
C LYS A 264 0.01 -27.87 14.33
N LYS A 265 0.85 -27.73 13.31
CA LYS A 265 2.30 -27.84 13.45
C LYS A 265 2.90 -26.65 14.21
N TYR A 266 2.41 -25.44 13.95
CA TYR A 266 2.94 -24.19 14.49
C TYR A 266 1.94 -23.54 15.46
N ASN A 267 1.73 -24.16 16.63
CA ASN A 267 0.79 -23.70 17.65
C ASN A 267 1.16 -22.36 18.31
N ASP A 268 2.39 -21.90 18.11
CA ASP A 268 2.93 -20.61 18.58
C ASP A 268 2.79 -19.48 17.53
N LEU A 269 2.23 -19.78 16.35
CA LEU A 269 2.00 -18.82 15.28
C LEU A 269 0.51 -18.46 15.16
N ASN A 270 0.24 -17.25 14.71
CA ASN A 270 -1.08 -16.81 14.27
C ASN A 270 -1.23 -17.09 12.77
N ILE A 271 -1.91 -18.20 12.45
CA ILE A 271 -2.16 -18.57 11.06
C ILE A 271 -3.48 -17.99 10.60
N VAL A 272 -3.48 -17.36 9.41
CA VAL A 272 -4.66 -16.74 8.80
C VAL A 272 -4.93 -17.40 7.45
N LEU A 273 -6.10 -18.00 7.31
CA LEU A 273 -6.58 -18.58 6.05
C LEU A 273 -7.04 -17.48 5.09
N ASN A 274 -6.57 -17.53 3.86
CA ASN A 274 -7.07 -16.69 2.78
C ASN A 274 -7.35 -17.52 1.52
N GLY A 275 -8.35 -17.13 0.74
CA GLY A 275 -8.69 -17.71 -0.56
C GLY A 275 -10.09 -18.31 -0.66
N GLY A 276 -10.92 -17.82 -1.56
CA GLY A 276 -12.22 -18.39 -1.92
C GLY A 276 -13.34 -18.25 -0.89
N ILE A 277 -13.13 -17.60 0.23
CA ILE A 277 -14.08 -17.47 1.32
C ILE A 277 -15.16 -16.45 0.96
N LYS A 278 -16.46 -16.82 1.13
CA LYS A 278 -17.61 -16.04 0.69
C LYS A 278 -18.63 -15.71 1.77
N ASN A 279 -18.56 -16.33 2.94
CA ASN A 279 -19.52 -16.11 4.03
C ASN A 279 -18.86 -16.19 5.41
N PHE A 280 -19.58 -15.72 6.43
CA PHE A 280 -19.09 -15.68 7.80
C PHE A 280 -19.22 -17.03 8.52
N ASP A 281 -19.98 -18.01 7.98
CA ASP A 281 -20.04 -19.35 8.54
C ASP A 281 -18.67 -20.02 8.48
N VAL A 282 -18.01 -19.94 7.30
CA VAL A 282 -16.62 -20.41 7.14
C VAL A 282 -15.66 -19.64 8.04
N VAL A 283 -15.89 -18.32 8.24
CA VAL A 283 -15.05 -17.55 9.17
C VAL A 283 -15.18 -18.10 10.59
N ARG A 284 -16.41 -18.33 11.09
CA ARG A 284 -16.64 -18.88 12.43
C ARG A 284 -16.10 -20.29 12.58
N GLU A 285 -16.24 -21.13 11.54
CA GLU A 285 -15.68 -22.48 11.53
C GLU A 285 -14.15 -22.46 11.75
N PHE A 286 -13.41 -21.67 10.96
CA PHE A 286 -11.96 -21.60 11.10
C PHE A 286 -11.52 -20.91 12.40
N ASN A 287 -12.25 -19.89 12.85
CA ASN A 287 -11.97 -19.25 14.13
C ASN A 287 -12.11 -20.22 15.30
N SER A 288 -13.07 -21.17 15.26
CA SER A 288 -13.19 -22.23 16.27
C SER A 288 -11.97 -23.17 16.32
N LYS A 289 -11.22 -23.27 15.22
CA LYS A 289 -9.93 -23.98 15.11
C LYS A 289 -8.72 -23.08 15.43
N GLN A 290 -8.94 -21.88 15.94
CA GLN A 290 -7.91 -20.86 16.21
C GLN A 290 -7.14 -20.39 14.96
N ILE A 291 -7.79 -20.41 13.79
CA ILE A 291 -7.27 -19.90 12.53
C ILE A 291 -8.02 -18.62 12.19
N GLY A 292 -7.28 -17.51 12.06
CA GLY A 292 -7.84 -16.25 11.55
C GLY A 292 -8.27 -16.40 10.08
N VAL A 293 -9.15 -15.51 9.61
CA VAL A 293 -9.65 -15.58 8.22
C VAL A 293 -9.51 -14.24 7.53
N MET A 294 -9.05 -14.30 6.27
CA MET A 294 -8.93 -13.12 5.41
C MET A 294 -9.81 -13.27 4.16
N ILE A 295 -10.78 -12.38 4.00
CA ILE A 295 -11.66 -12.32 2.83
C ILE A 295 -11.09 -11.31 1.83
N GLY A 296 -11.02 -11.70 0.55
CA GLY A 296 -10.60 -10.80 -0.54
C GLY A 296 -11.79 -10.34 -1.37
N ARG A 297 -11.91 -10.87 -2.59
CA ARG A 297 -12.88 -10.42 -3.60
C ARG A 297 -14.32 -10.35 -3.12
N GLU A 298 -14.76 -11.23 -2.24
CA GLU A 298 -16.11 -11.17 -1.69
C GLU A 298 -16.40 -9.86 -0.96
N ALA A 299 -15.38 -9.25 -0.33
CA ALA A 299 -15.55 -7.95 0.31
C ALA A 299 -15.77 -6.82 -0.73
N TYR A 300 -15.20 -6.96 -1.93
CA TYR A 300 -15.43 -6.03 -3.03
C TYR A 300 -16.73 -6.35 -3.78
N ASP A 301 -16.99 -7.63 -4.06
CA ASP A 301 -18.15 -8.08 -4.85
C ASP A 301 -19.48 -7.92 -4.08
N ASN A 302 -19.45 -7.99 -2.73
CA ASN A 302 -20.59 -7.88 -1.84
C ASN A 302 -20.25 -7.11 -0.55
N PRO A 303 -19.86 -5.82 -0.62
CA PRO A 303 -19.43 -5.06 0.54
C PRO A 303 -20.51 -4.93 1.62
N TRP A 304 -21.77 -4.85 1.23
CA TRP A 304 -22.91 -4.73 2.15
C TRP A 304 -23.01 -5.87 3.18
N LYS A 305 -22.45 -7.04 2.89
CA LYS A 305 -22.39 -8.17 3.81
C LYS A 305 -21.67 -7.80 5.12
N PHE A 306 -20.66 -6.95 5.03
CA PHE A 306 -19.82 -6.57 6.17
C PHE A 306 -20.50 -5.71 7.23
N ARG A 307 -21.70 -5.15 6.94
CA ARG A 307 -22.49 -4.40 7.95
C ARG A 307 -22.84 -5.21 9.21
N ASN A 308 -22.81 -6.54 9.12
CA ASN A 308 -23.07 -7.46 10.21
C ASN A 308 -21.81 -8.23 10.65
N ALA A 309 -20.62 -7.82 10.22
CA ALA A 309 -19.38 -8.53 10.53
C ALA A 309 -19.03 -8.43 12.02
N ASP A 310 -19.27 -7.27 12.64
CA ASP A 310 -18.90 -7.01 14.01
C ASP A 310 -19.69 -7.92 14.96
N SER A 311 -21.00 -8.10 14.75
CA SER A 311 -21.81 -8.99 15.56
C SER A 311 -21.57 -10.47 15.26
N GLN A 312 -21.48 -10.84 13.96
CA GLN A 312 -21.42 -12.24 13.56
C GLN A 312 -20.07 -12.91 13.81
N VAL A 313 -18.97 -12.13 13.83
CA VAL A 313 -17.62 -12.65 13.98
C VAL A 313 -16.98 -12.26 15.29
N PHE A 314 -17.20 -11.04 15.77
CA PHE A 314 -16.52 -10.52 16.96
C PHE A 314 -17.43 -10.45 18.20
N GLY A 315 -18.74 -10.67 18.05
CA GLY A 315 -19.71 -10.52 19.15
C GLY A 315 -19.85 -9.06 19.61
N LYS A 316 -19.56 -8.11 18.74
CA LYS A 316 -19.65 -6.67 18.98
C LYS A 316 -20.91 -6.08 18.35
N VAL A 317 -21.20 -4.82 18.62
CA VAL A 317 -22.36 -4.12 18.06
C VAL A 317 -22.06 -3.64 16.65
N ASP A 318 -22.90 -3.99 15.69
CA ASP A 318 -22.81 -3.51 14.32
C ASP A 318 -23.06 -1.99 14.22
N PRO A 319 -22.52 -1.30 13.20
CA PRO A 319 -22.71 0.14 12.98
C PRO A 319 -24.16 0.59 12.76
N LYS A 320 -25.14 -0.33 12.59
CA LYS A 320 -26.57 -0.03 12.39
C LYS A 320 -26.85 1.00 11.29
N ILE A 321 -26.10 0.93 10.22
CA ILE A 321 -26.21 1.83 9.08
C ILE A 321 -27.14 1.24 8.01
N THR A 322 -28.02 2.06 7.40
CA THR A 322 -28.76 1.70 6.18
C THR A 322 -27.90 1.99 4.95
N ARG A 323 -28.24 1.36 3.81
CA ARG A 323 -27.52 1.66 2.54
C ARG A 323 -27.59 3.15 2.17
N LYS A 324 -28.76 3.77 2.40
CA LYS A 324 -28.94 5.22 2.15
C LYS A 324 -28.02 6.07 3.03
N GLN A 325 -27.99 5.79 4.33
CA GLN A 325 -27.10 6.49 5.25
C GLN A 325 -25.62 6.26 4.88
N LEU A 326 -25.25 5.03 4.52
CA LEU A 326 -23.88 4.71 4.07
C LEU A 326 -23.49 5.54 2.83
N ILE A 327 -24.40 5.68 1.85
CA ILE A 327 -24.11 6.48 0.65
C ILE A 327 -23.96 7.95 1.04
N TYR A 328 -24.80 8.47 1.92
CA TYR A 328 -24.72 9.87 2.35
C TYR A 328 -23.43 10.15 3.13
N GLU A 329 -23.11 9.35 4.14
CA GLU A 329 -21.88 9.52 4.92
C GLU A 329 -20.62 9.38 4.04
N TYR A 330 -20.66 8.46 3.08
CA TYR A 330 -19.55 8.29 2.14
C TYR A 330 -19.48 9.41 1.10
N ALA A 331 -20.61 9.95 0.67
CA ALA A 331 -20.67 11.10 -0.23
C ALA A 331 -20.13 12.37 0.42
N ASP A 332 -20.41 12.58 1.71
CA ASP A 332 -19.85 13.70 2.50
C ASP A 332 -18.33 13.57 2.63
N TYR A 333 -17.82 12.35 2.86
CA TYR A 333 -16.38 12.07 2.81
C TYR A 333 -15.78 12.40 1.43
N CYS A 334 -16.43 11.99 0.34
CA CYS A 334 -15.98 12.28 -1.02
C CYS A 334 -15.95 13.79 -1.28
N GLN A 335 -16.99 14.53 -0.86
CA GLN A 335 -17.05 15.99 -1.03
C GLN A 335 -15.92 16.68 -0.27
N LYS A 336 -15.74 16.35 1.00
CA LYS A 336 -14.64 16.88 1.80
C LYS A 336 -13.28 16.62 1.15
N TYR A 337 -13.07 15.41 0.63
CA TYR A 337 -11.82 15.08 -0.04
C TYR A 337 -11.61 15.91 -1.32
N VAL A 338 -12.66 16.13 -2.11
CA VAL A 338 -12.64 16.98 -3.32
C VAL A 338 -12.32 18.41 -2.97
N ASP A 339 -12.93 18.96 -1.92
CA ASP A 339 -12.71 20.35 -1.47
C ASP A 339 -11.26 20.56 -1.01
N GLU A 340 -10.69 19.59 -0.30
CA GLU A 340 -9.30 19.63 0.19
C GLU A 340 -8.26 19.41 -0.92
N HIS A 341 -8.62 18.78 -2.05
CA HIS A 341 -7.71 18.38 -3.12
C HIS A 341 -8.14 18.90 -4.51
N SER A 342 -8.80 20.05 -4.55
CA SER A 342 -9.38 20.61 -5.79
C SER A 342 -8.39 20.76 -6.95
N GLU A 343 -7.12 21.04 -6.66
CA GLU A 343 -6.07 21.17 -7.68
C GLU A 343 -5.63 19.81 -8.30
N GLN A 344 -5.89 18.70 -7.63
CA GLN A 344 -5.49 17.35 -8.05
C GLN A 344 -6.62 16.56 -8.73
N LEU A 345 -7.79 17.18 -8.91
CA LEU A 345 -8.97 16.50 -9.44
C LEU A 345 -8.72 15.95 -10.85
N SER A 346 -9.02 14.69 -11.01
CA SER A 346 -8.96 13.97 -12.28
C SER A 346 -10.08 12.94 -12.38
N SER A 347 -10.45 12.57 -13.61
CA SER A 347 -11.43 11.49 -13.81
C SER A 347 -10.98 10.16 -13.21
N GLY A 348 -9.67 9.92 -13.12
CA GLY A 348 -9.10 8.73 -12.48
C GLY A 348 -9.32 8.73 -10.96
N LEU A 349 -9.06 9.85 -10.29
CA LEU A 349 -9.31 10.00 -8.86
C LEU A 349 -10.80 9.85 -8.53
N ILE A 350 -11.68 10.50 -9.29
CA ILE A 350 -13.13 10.36 -9.08
C ILE A 350 -13.60 8.92 -9.31
N ALA A 351 -13.07 8.24 -10.34
CA ALA A 351 -13.39 6.83 -10.57
C ALA A 351 -12.93 5.95 -9.39
N GLU A 352 -11.77 6.24 -8.80
CA GLU A 352 -11.29 5.54 -7.61
C GLU A 352 -12.21 5.77 -6.40
N MET A 353 -12.65 7.02 -6.18
CA MET A 353 -13.56 7.39 -5.09
C MET A 353 -14.94 6.74 -5.22
N VAL A 354 -15.46 6.62 -6.44
CA VAL A 354 -16.79 6.05 -6.71
C VAL A 354 -16.80 4.52 -6.71
N LYS A 355 -15.65 3.91 -7.04
CA LYS A 355 -15.48 2.46 -7.17
C LYS A 355 -15.97 1.62 -5.98
N PRO A 356 -15.79 2.01 -4.70
CA PRO A 356 -16.27 1.24 -3.55
C PRO A 356 -17.77 0.96 -3.55
N MET A 357 -18.57 1.87 -4.10
CA MET A 357 -20.04 1.74 -4.13
C MET A 357 -20.56 0.86 -5.25
N THR A 358 -19.74 0.52 -6.26
CA THR A 358 -20.18 -0.16 -7.49
C THR A 358 -20.98 -1.44 -7.21
N ASN A 359 -20.60 -2.18 -6.20
CA ASN A 359 -21.22 -3.48 -5.86
C ASN A 359 -22.12 -3.43 -4.61
N LEU A 360 -22.51 -2.22 -4.14
CA LEU A 360 -23.31 -2.06 -2.92
C LEU A 360 -24.69 -2.73 -3.00
N PHE A 361 -25.28 -2.73 -4.20
CA PHE A 361 -26.57 -3.37 -4.48
C PHE A 361 -26.44 -4.69 -5.25
N SER A 362 -25.30 -5.37 -5.13
CA SER A 362 -25.07 -6.66 -5.80
C SER A 362 -26.15 -7.68 -5.41
N GLY A 363 -26.81 -8.26 -6.43
CA GLY A 363 -27.91 -9.21 -6.25
C GLY A 363 -29.29 -8.59 -6.07
N GLU A 364 -29.41 -7.26 -5.91
CA GLU A 364 -30.70 -6.58 -5.78
C GLU A 364 -31.36 -6.29 -7.15
N LYS A 365 -32.68 -6.27 -7.16
CA LYS A 365 -33.46 -5.79 -8.30
C LYS A 365 -33.10 -4.32 -8.56
N TYR A 366 -32.98 -3.92 -9.81
CA TYR A 366 -32.59 -2.55 -10.21
C TYR A 366 -31.16 -2.11 -9.88
N ASN A 367 -30.27 -2.99 -9.42
CA ASN A 367 -28.86 -2.67 -9.21
C ASN A 367 -28.23 -1.92 -10.40
N LYS A 368 -28.66 -2.24 -11.65
CA LYS A 368 -28.17 -1.57 -12.87
C LYS A 368 -28.50 -0.08 -12.91
N VAL A 369 -29.62 0.36 -12.34
CA VAL A 369 -30.00 1.78 -12.30
C VAL A 369 -28.96 2.54 -11.47
N PHE A 370 -28.66 2.06 -10.27
CA PHE A 370 -27.66 2.63 -9.41
C PHE A 370 -26.26 2.62 -10.07
N THR A 371 -25.86 1.48 -10.60
CA THR A 371 -24.52 1.32 -11.20
C THR A 371 -24.32 2.19 -12.44
N ASN A 372 -25.35 2.31 -13.30
CA ASN A 372 -25.28 3.17 -14.47
C ASN A 372 -25.14 4.65 -14.07
N LYS A 373 -25.88 5.11 -13.08
CA LYS A 373 -25.74 6.47 -12.55
C LYS A 373 -24.35 6.74 -11.96
N LEU A 374 -23.76 5.76 -11.25
CA LEU A 374 -22.37 5.86 -10.80
C LEU A 374 -21.39 5.97 -11.97
N PHE A 375 -21.60 5.19 -13.05
CA PHE A 375 -20.76 5.26 -14.24
C PHE A 375 -20.87 6.61 -14.96
N ASP A 376 -22.05 7.23 -14.98
CA ASP A 376 -22.25 8.56 -15.55
C ASP A 376 -21.41 9.64 -14.85
N ILE A 377 -21.03 9.42 -13.59
CA ILE A 377 -20.13 10.32 -12.84
C ILE A 377 -18.69 10.18 -13.35
N THR A 378 -18.26 8.96 -13.68
CA THR A 378 -16.85 8.62 -13.95
C THR A 378 -16.49 8.66 -15.44
N HIS A 379 -17.45 8.45 -16.35
CA HIS A 379 -17.21 8.40 -17.79
C HIS A 379 -17.27 9.80 -18.42
N GLY A 380 -16.13 10.49 -18.37
CA GLY A 380 -15.94 11.74 -19.10
C GLY A 380 -15.67 11.49 -20.58
N SER A 381 -16.19 12.39 -21.43
CA SER A 381 -15.90 12.45 -22.86
C SER A 381 -14.40 12.62 -23.14
N LYS A 382 -13.90 12.03 -24.23
CA LYS A 382 -12.53 12.27 -24.75
C LYS A 382 -12.32 13.71 -25.26
N ASP A 383 -13.38 14.51 -25.34
CA ASP A 383 -13.37 15.90 -25.75
C ASP A 383 -12.86 16.80 -24.61
N GLN A 384 -11.84 17.64 -24.89
CA GLN A 384 -11.21 18.52 -23.89
C GLN A 384 -12.19 19.55 -23.28
N ASN A 385 -13.19 20.01 -24.03
CA ASN A 385 -14.20 20.94 -23.51
C ASN A 385 -15.14 20.24 -22.51
N LYS A 386 -15.53 19.00 -22.82
CA LYS A 386 -16.31 18.17 -21.91
C LYS A 386 -15.52 17.72 -20.68
N LYS A 387 -14.18 17.66 -20.77
CA LYS A 387 -13.32 17.39 -19.62
C LYS A 387 -13.32 18.53 -18.61
N LYS A 388 -13.37 19.80 -19.06
CA LYS A 388 -13.52 20.98 -18.18
C LYS A 388 -14.90 21.03 -17.52
N GLU A 389 -15.96 20.74 -18.26
CA GLU A 389 -17.33 20.60 -17.73
C GLU A 389 -17.42 19.49 -16.68
N LEU A 390 -16.74 18.37 -16.92
CA LEU A 390 -16.71 17.24 -16.00
C LEU A 390 -16.00 17.61 -14.69
N ILE A 391 -14.87 18.32 -14.73
CA ILE A 391 -14.17 18.80 -13.54
C ILE A 391 -15.08 19.72 -12.73
N LYS A 392 -15.78 20.65 -13.38
CA LYS A 392 -16.76 21.53 -12.71
C LYS A 392 -17.93 20.76 -12.10
N LYS A 393 -18.33 19.62 -12.70
CA LYS A 393 -19.32 18.70 -12.16
C LYS A 393 -18.84 18.00 -10.88
N TYR A 394 -17.52 17.77 -10.73
CA TYR A 394 -16.95 17.12 -9.57
C TYR A 394 -16.90 18.01 -8.33
N GLU A 395 -17.02 19.35 -8.47
CA GLU A 395 -17.12 20.29 -7.35
C GLU A 395 -18.31 19.95 -6.42
N ASN A 396 -19.36 19.27 -6.93
CA ASN A 396 -20.55 18.85 -6.17
C ASN A 396 -20.72 17.32 -6.25
N ILE A 397 -19.66 16.55 -5.95
CA ILE A 397 -19.68 15.10 -6.06
C ILE A 397 -20.75 14.45 -5.14
N SER A 398 -20.98 15.03 -3.95
CA SER A 398 -21.98 14.52 -3.02
C SER A 398 -23.38 14.53 -3.59
N GLU A 399 -23.80 15.62 -4.26
CA GLU A 399 -25.12 15.73 -4.90
C GLU A 399 -25.31 14.67 -6.01
N HIS A 400 -24.23 14.41 -6.77
CA HIS A 400 -24.26 13.36 -7.78
C HIS A 400 -24.40 11.96 -7.18
N LEU A 401 -23.74 11.70 -6.06
CA LEU A 401 -23.85 10.43 -5.35
C LEU A 401 -25.23 10.27 -4.70
N TYR A 402 -25.82 11.35 -4.15
CA TYR A 402 -27.20 11.34 -3.66
C TYR A 402 -28.19 11.02 -4.78
N SER A 403 -28.01 11.62 -5.98
CA SER A 403 -28.88 11.33 -7.12
C SER A 403 -28.87 9.87 -7.58
N CYS A 404 -27.79 9.12 -7.27
CA CYS A 404 -27.72 7.69 -7.60
C CYS A 404 -28.68 6.87 -6.73
N ILE A 405 -28.78 7.16 -5.44
CA ILE A 405 -29.69 6.45 -4.53
C ILE A 405 -31.13 6.89 -4.77
N GLU A 406 -31.39 8.17 -5.04
CA GLU A 406 -32.71 8.68 -5.37
C GLU A 406 -33.28 8.03 -6.64
N ALA A 407 -32.45 7.87 -7.68
CA ALA A 407 -32.85 7.15 -8.90
C ALA A 407 -33.16 5.67 -8.62
N PHE A 408 -32.40 5.01 -7.76
CA PHE A 408 -32.64 3.64 -7.35
C PHE A 408 -33.95 3.50 -6.55
N GLU A 409 -34.19 4.41 -5.60
CA GLU A 409 -35.41 4.44 -4.78
C GLU A 409 -36.67 4.64 -5.64
N LYS A 410 -36.61 5.57 -6.60
CA LYS A 410 -37.71 5.86 -7.51
C LYS A 410 -38.12 4.64 -8.32
N GLU A 411 -37.18 3.85 -8.81
CA GLU A 411 -37.45 2.64 -9.61
C GLU A 411 -37.82 1.44 -8.73
N ASN A 412 -37.63 1.53 -7.43
CA ASN A 412 -37.87 0.43 -6.52
C ASN A 412 -38.50 0.89 -5.19
N GLU A 413 -39.72 1.41 -5.25
CA GLU A 413 -40.45 1.92 -4.09
C GLU A 413 -40.59 0.87 -2.98
N GLU A 414 -40.73 -0.43 -3.31
CA GLU A 414 -40.78 -1.51 -2.33
C GLU A 414 -39.38 -1.70 -1.61
N ALA A 415 -38.28 -1.48 -2.31
CA ALA A 415 -36.97 -1.57 -1.75
C ALA A 415 -36.60 -0.35 -0.89
N ALA A 416 -37.20 0.81 -1.15
CA ALA A 416 -37.02 2.00 -0.34
C ALA A 416 -37.44 1.78 1.13
N LEU A 417 -38.45 0.90 1.36
CA LEU A 417 -38.91 0.52 2.69
C LEU A 417 -37.99 -0.48 3.40
N SER A 418 -37.14 -1.18 2.64
CA SER A 418 -36.20 -2.22 3.16
C SER A 418 -34.76 -1.72 3.28
N ILE A 419 -34.47 -0.54 2.77
CA ILE A 419 -33.17 0.14 2.82
C ILE A 419 -33.05 0.99 4.07
#